data_dd4790a78588f29dcbf2b415ab24390f
#
_entry.id   dd4790a78588f29dcbf2b415ab24390f
#
_cell.length_a   1.000
_cell.length_b   1.000
_cell.length_c   1.000
_cell.angle_alpha   90.00
_cell.angle_beta   90.00
_cell.angle_gamma   90.00
#
_symmetry.space_group_name_H-M   'P 1'
#
loop_
_entity.id
_entity.type
_entity.pdbx_description
1 polymer ?
#
loop_
_entity_poly.entity_id
_entity_poly.type
_entity_poly.pdbx_seq_one_letter_code
_entity_poly.pdbx_strand_id
1 'polypeptide(L)'
;MQTNLQSSIELPGIKRVRSGKVREVFDLGETLLFVVTDRISAFDVILPDPIPHKGAVLNQISAFWFKRFEDIRNHFVTADFDEFPKELQPFREQLAGRSMIVRKTKPLPVECVVRGYLAGSGWKEYRESQSVCGIKLPAGLKLASRLPEPIFTPATKAETGHDENIDMQRCAQILGDEVAERVKSLSLKIYSRGREHADQCGIIVADTKFEFGTVDQDLLLIDECLTPDSSRFWPKDEYAIGQSPPSFDKQFVRDYLETLDWDKTPPPPRLPKEVFEKTSAKYLEAFRRLTGNEIATD
;
A
#
# COMPACT_ATOMS: atom_id res chain seq x y z
N MET A 1 -5.33 -26.34 -9.91
CA MET A 1 -4.53 -26.05 -8.70
C MET A 1 -5.48 -25.48 -7.66
N GLN A 2 -5.59 -26.08 -6.47
CA GLN A 2 -6.32 -25.48 -5.37
C GLN A 2 -5.50 -24.27 -4.91
N THR A 3 -6.03 -23.07 -5.11
CA THR A 3 -5.46 -21.85 -4.55
C THR A 3 -5.57 -21.93 -3.02
N ASN A 4 -4.44 -22.03 -2.33
CA ASN A 4 -4.39 -22.06 -0.87
C ASN A 4 -4.70 -20.65 -0.34
N LEU A 5 -6.01 -20.33 -0.18
CA LEU A 5 -6.50 -19.03 0.28
C LEU A 5 -6.15 -18.85 1.75
N GLN A 6 -5.36 -17.84 2.07
CA GLN A 6 -4.91 -17.53 3.42
C GLN A 6 -5.66 -16.30 3.98
N SER A 7 -6.79 -16.53 4.62
CA SER A 7 -7.55 -15.47 5.32
C SER A 7 -7.14 -15.29 6.77
N SER A 8 -6.59 -16.33 7.40
CA SER A 8 -6.02 -16.28 8.75
C SER A 8 -4.69 -17.03 8.76
N ILE A 9 -3.78 -16.60 9.62
CA ILE A 9 -2.45 -17.19 9.81
C ILE A 9 -2.32 -17.59 11.26
N GLU A 10 -2.04 -18.86 11.52
CA GLU A 10 -1.80 -19.36 12.86
C GLU A 10 -0.43 -20.01 12.91
N LEU A 11 0.45 -19.46 13.76
CA LEU A 11 1.81 -19.94 13.96
C LEU A 11 1.97 -20.36 15.44
N PRO A 12 1.61 -21.60 15.82
CA PRO A 12 1.74 -22.07 17.17
C PRO A 12 3.17 -21.90 17.70
N GLY A 13 3.29 -21.30 18.88
CA GLY A 13 4.58 -21.01 19.51
C GLY A 13 5.21 -19.67 19.11
N ILE A 14 4.71 -18.97 18.09
CA ILE A 14 5.20 -17.66 17.69
C ILE A 14 4.21 -16.58 18.14
N LYS A 15 4.70 -15.59 18.88
CA LYS A 15 3.85 -14.53 19.47
C LYS A 15 3.33 -13.59 18.40
N ARG A 16 2.02 -13.58 18.15
CA ARG A 16 1.36 -12.54 17.35
C ARG A 16 1.30 -11.25 18.17
N VAL A 17 1.82 -10.15 17.63
CA VAL A 17 1.81 -8.82 18.27
C VAL A 17 0.76 -7.89 17.68
N ARG A 18 0.34 -8.14 16.44
CA ARG A 18 -0.71 -7.33 15.79
C ARG A 18 -1.44 -8.16 14.72
N SER A 19 -2.76 -7.97 14.66
CA SER A 19 -3.60 -8.40 13.54
C SER A 19 -4.19 -7.16 12.89
N GLY A 20 -3.77 -6.87 11.67
CA GLY A 20 -4.29 -5.75 10.87
C GLY A 20 -5.41 -6.21 9.93
N LYS A 21 -5.95 -5.27 9.13
CA LYS A 21 -7.01 -5.57 8.16
C LYS A 21 -6.59 -6.63 7.13
N VAL A 22 -5.33 -6.61 6.70
CA VAL A 22 -4.80 -7.50 5.65
C VAL A 22 -3.47 -8.16 6.01
N ARG A 23 -2.90 -7.88 7.16
CA ARG A 23 -1.56 -8.35 7.56
C ARG A 23 -1.56 -8.81 9.01
N GLU A 24 -0.85 -9.91 9.26
CA GLU A 24 -0.51 -10.37 10.61
C GLU A 24 0.96 -10.04 10.91
N VAL A 25 1.25 -9.69 12.14
CA VAL A 25 2.60 -9.35 12.61
C VAL A 25 2.96 -10.22 13.80
N PHE A 26 4.10 -10.91 13.69
CA PHE A 26 4.60 -11.79 14.73
C PHE A 26 5.97 -11.31 15.23
N ASP A 27 6.24 -11.56 16.51
CA ASP A 27 7.49 -11.20 17.18
C ASP A 27 8.52 -12.30 17.03
N LEU A 28 9.69 -11.98 16.50
CA LEU A 28 10.85 -12.87 16.39
C LEU A 28 12.02 -12.41 17.27
N GLY A 29 11.77 -11.66 18.34
CA GLY A 29 12.82 -11.09 19.20
C GLY A 29 13.34 -9.77 18.64
N GLU A 30 14.46 -9.76 17.95
CA GLU A 30 15.06 -8.55 17.35
C GLU A 30 14.35 -8.06 16.10
N THR A 31 13.57 -8.92 15.44
CA THR A 31 12.86 -8.64 14.19
C THR A 31 11.37 -8.92 14.32
N LEU A 32 10.61 -8.59 13.28
CA LEU A 32 9.21 -8.97 13.12
C LEU A 32 9.06 -9.82 11.87
N LEU A 33 8.13 -10.76 11.92
CA LEU A 33 7.61 -11.42 10.73
C LEU A 33 6.31 -10.72 10.31
N PHE A 34 6.30 -10.19 9.10
CA PHE A 34 5.10 -9.69 8.43
C PHE A 34 4.53 -10.78 7.54
N VAL A 35 3.25 -11.09 7.70
CA VAL A 35 2.55 -12.08 6.85
C VAL A 35 1.34 -11.40 6.23
N VAL A 36 1.36 -11.27 4.92
CA VAL A 36 0.26 -10.64 4.18
C VAL A 36 -0.76 -11.69 3.81
N THR A 37 -2.00 -11.48 4.25
CA THR A 37 -3.12 -12.38 3.98
C THR A 37 -3.81 -12.02 2.66
N ASP A 38 -4.68 -12.91 2.19
CA ASP A 38 -5.49 -12.67 1.00
C ASP A 38 -6.76 -11.86 1.31
N ARG A 39 -6.94 -11.42 2.57
CA ARG A 39 -8.04 -10.51 2.94
C ARG A 39 -7.98 -9.21 2.14
N ILE A 40 -9.14 -8.69 1.79
CA ILE A 40 -9.29 -7.36 1.20
C ILE A 40 -10.21 -6.53 2.09
N SER A 41 -9.88 -5.24 2.23
CA SER A 41 -10.73 -4.27 2.91
C SER A 41 -11.08 -3.13 1.98
N ALA A 42 -12.32 -2.67 2.05
CA ALA A 42 -12.79 -1.47 1.37
C ALA A 42 -13.65 -0.66 2.34
N PHE A 43 -13.53 0.68 2.31
CA PHE A 43 -14.26 1.57 3.23
C PHE A 43 -14.06 1.18 4.71
N ASP A 44 -12.83 0.78 5.07
CA ASP A 44 -12.41 0.31 6.40
C ASP A 44 -13.06 -1.00 6.90
N VAL A 45 -13.87 -1.65 6.08
CA VAL A 45 -14.49 -2.94 6.37
C VAL A 45 -13.73 -4.07 5.66
N ILE A 46 -13.41 -5.15 6.38
CA ILE A 46 -12.81 -6.37 5.82
C ILE A 46 -13.93 -7.17 5.12
N LEU A 47 -13.75 -7.47 3.84
CA LEU A 47 -14.71 -8.26 3.08
C LEU A 47 -14.57 -9.75 3.39
N PRO A 48 -15.66 -10.54 3.32
CA PRO A 48 -15.65 -11.95 3.69
C PRO A 48 -14.91 -12.84 2.69
N ASP A 49 -14.80 -12.38 1.43
CA ASP A 49 -14.22 -13.15 0.36
C ASP A 49 -12.76 -12.75 0.12
N PRO A 50 -11.78 -13.64 0.40
CA PRO A 50 -10.37 -13.34 0.17
C PRO A 50 -10.06 -13.33 -1.34
N ILE A 51 -9.11 -12.49 -1.75
CA ILE A 51 -8.67 -12.39 -3.14
C ILE A 51 -7.46 -13.30 -3.36
N PRO A 52 -7.57 -14.32 -4.22
CA PRO A 52 -6.47 -15.25 -4.48
C PRO A 52 -5.16 -14.54 -4.84
N HIS A 53 -4.05 -14.99 -4.27
CA HIS A 53 -2.71 -14.48 -4.49
C HIS A 53 -2.43 -13.05 -4.02
N LYS A 54 -3.43 -12.34 -3.50
CA LYS A 54 -3.27 -10.93 -3.08
C LYS A 54 -2.13 -10.74 -2.10
N GLY A 55 -2.06 -11.59 -1.06
CA GLY A 55 -1.01 -11.52 -0.06
C GLY A 55 0.40 -11.70 -0.66
N ALA A 56 0.57 -12.68 -1.54
CA ALA A 56 1.83 -12.92 -2.22
C ALA A 56 2.23 -11.75 -3.12
N VAL A 57 1.30 -11.22 -3.90
CA VAL A 57 1.54 -10.06 -4.78
C VAL A 57 2.03 -8.85 -3.97
N LEU A 58 1.33 -8.49 -2.90
CA LEU A 58 1.70 -7.31 -2.09
C LEU A 58 3.06 -7.48 -1.41
N ASN A 59 3.32 -8.66 -0.87
CA ASN A 59 4.60 -8.96 -0.23
C ASN A 59 5.76 -8.87 -1.23
N GLN A 60 5.63 -9.53 -2.37
CA GLN A 60 6.71 -9.60 -3.37
C GLN A 60 6.93 -8.27 -4.09
N ILE A 61 5.88 -7.46 -4.34
CA ILE A 61 6.05 -6.10 -4.85
C ILE A 61 6.79 -5.22 -3.83
N SER A 62 6.43 -5.30 -2.54
CA SER A 62 7.16 -4.54 -1.50
C SER A 62 8.62 -4.95 -1.42
N ALA A 63 8.90 -6.26 -1.41
CA ALA A 63 10.27 -6.78 -1.39
C ALA A 63 11.08 -6.35 -2.63
N PHE A 64 10.46 -6.34 -3.83
CA PHE A 64 11.06 -5.83 -5.07
C PHE A 64 11.49 -4.37 -4.90
N TRP A 65 10.62 -3.50 -4.39
CA TRP A 65 10.93 -2.09 -4.22
C TRP A 65 11.97 -1.84 -3.14
N PHE A 66 11.89 -2.52 -1.99
CA PHE A 66 12.89 -2.39 -0.93
C PHE A 66 14.30 -2.76 -1.41
N LYS A 67 14.42 -3.82 -2.19
CA LYS A 67 15.70 -4.23 -2.81
C LYS A 67 16.17 -3.24 -3.89
N ARG A 68 15.26 -2.68 -4.69
CA ARG A 68 15.58 -1.76 -5.79
C ARG A 68 16.03 -0.38 -5.31
N PHE A 69 15.56 0.06 -4.16
CA PHE A 69 15.93 1.35 -3.56
C PHE A 69 17.12 1.20 -2.60
N GLU A 70 18.26 0.74 -3.09
CA GLU A 70 19.46 0.43 -2.29
C GLU A 70 19.97 1.61 -1.44
N ASP A 71 19.78 2.85 -1.92
CA ASP A 71 20.17 4.09 -1.24
C ASP A 71 19.09 4.64 -0.28
N ILE A 72 17.96 3.97 -0.16
CA ILE A 72 16.88 4.30 0.78
C ILE A 72 16.92 3.30 1.93
N ARG A 73 17.27 3.78 3.13
CA ARG A 73 17.19 2.94 4.33
C ARG A 73 15.76 2.46 4.54
N ASN A 74 15.60 1.17 4.72
CA ASN A 74 14.30 0.57 4.96
C ASN A 74 14.40 -0.55 5.99
N HIS A 75 13.26 -1.05 6.44
CA HIS A 75 13.18 -2.07 7.48
C HIS A 75 13.32 -3.50 6.96
N PHE A 76 13.35 -3.71 5.66
CA PHE A 76 13.39 -5.03 5.04
C PHE A 76 14.68 -5.79 5.41
N VAL A 77 14.54 -7.06 5.75
CA VAL A 77 15.67 -7.97 5.98
C VAL A 77 15.68 -9.02 4.89
N THR A 78 14.66 -9.86 4.81
CA THR A 78 14.52 -10.89 3.77
C THR A 78 13.06 -11.26 3.55
N ALA A 79 12.75 -11.73 2.34
CA ALA A 79 11.49 -12.41 1.99
C ALA A 79 11.78 -13.80 1.39
N ASP A 80 13.05 -14.23 1.41
CA ASP A 80 13.42 -15.59 1.04
C ASP A 80 13.11 -16.52 2.22
N PHE A 81 12.18 -17.45 2.01
CA PHE A 81 11.75 -18.35 3.06
C PHE A 81 12.88 -19.28 3.55
N ASP A 82 13.84 -19.61 2.70
CA ASP A 82 14.96 -20.47 3.08
C ASP A 82 15.93 -19.79 4.06
N GLU A 83 15.90 -18.45 4.14
CA GLU A 83 16.63 -17.65 5.12
C GLU A 83 15.86 -17.43 6.44
N PHE A 84 14.61 -17.92 6.53
CA PHE A 84 13.80 -17.74 7.74
C PHE A 84 14.31 -18.61 8.90
N PRO A 85 14.16 -18.15 10.16
CA PRO A 85 14.51 -18.91 11.36
C PRO A 85 13.90 -20.32 11.37
N LYS A 86 14.61 -21.26 12.02
CA LYS A 86 14.22 -22.68 12.04
C LYS A 86 12.82 -22.92 12.60
N GLU A 87 12.40 -22.14 13.56
CA GLU A 87 11.04 -22.19 14.15
C GLU A 87 9.93 -21.87 13.16
N LEU A 88 10.23 -21.19 12.05
CA LEU A 88 9.27 -20.88 11.00
C LEU A 88 9.20 -21.93 9.88
N GLN A 89 10.22 -22.79 9.76
CA GLN A 89 10.32 -23.78 8.68
C GLN A 89 9.12 -24.75 8.60
N PRO A 90 8.48 -25.17 9.70
CA PRO A 90 7.27 -25.99 9.64
C PRO A 90 6.06 -25.31 8.98
N PHE A 91 6.08 -24.00 8.83
CA PHE A 91 4.95 -23.18 8.33
C PHE A 91 5.13 -22.73 6.89
N ARG A 92 6.00 -23.38 6.08
CA ARG A 92 6.30 -23.01 4.69
C ARG A 92 5.03 -22.73 3.86
N GLU A 93 4.05 -23.62 3.90
CA GLU A 93 2.81 -23.49 3.13
C GLU A 93 1.99 -22.22 3.45
N GLN A 94 2.12 -21.70 4.69
CA GLN A 94 1.45 -20.49 5.11
C GLN A 94 2.27 -19.22 4.85
N LEU A 95 3.59 -19.33 4.79
CA LEU A 95 4.51 -18.19 4.84
C LEU A 95 5.23 -17.91 3.52
N ALA A 96 5.60 -18.94 2.77
CA ALA A 96 6.40 -18.75 1.56
C ALA A 96 5.69 -17.82 0.56
N GLY A 97 6.45 -16.92 -0.04
CA GLY A 97 6.00 -15.94 -1.01
C GLY A 97 5.16 -14.79 -0.48
N ARG A 98 4.53 -14.92 0.72
CA ARG A 98 3.62 -13.90 1.29
C ARG A 98 4.11 -13.25 2.59
N SER A 99 5.31 -13.55 3.01
CA SER A 99 5.86 -13.02 4.24
C SER A 99 7.26 -12.45 4.06
N MET A 100 7.65 -11.57 4.95
CA MET A 100 8.99 -11.00 5.03
C MET A 100 9.41 -10.80 6.48
N ILE A 101 10.69 -10.91 6.74
CA ILE A 101 11.30 -10.50 8.00
C ILE A 101 11.74 -9.05 7.88
N VAL A 102 11.40 -8.24 8.89
CA VAL A 102 11.70 -6.82 8.95
C VAL A 102 12.31 -6.43 10.30
N ARG A 103 13.07 -5.35 10.33
CA ARG A 103 13.58 -4.75 11.56
C ARG A 103 12.44 -4.16 12.37
N LYS A 104 12.50 -4.27 13.69
CA LYS A 104 11.62 -3.53 14.59
C LYS A 104 11.93 -2.05 14.49
N THR A 105 10.87 -1.25 14.38
CA THR A 105 10.96 0.22 14.31
C THR A 105 9.89 0.83 15.19
N LYS A 106 10.07 2.09 15.58
CA LYS A 106 9.01 2.92 16.15
C LYS A 106 8.33 3.66 14.99
N PRO A 107 7.13 3.28 14.57
CA PRO A 107 6.41 3.95 13.48
C PRO A 107 6.14 5.42 13.81
N LEU A 108 6.27 6.29 12.80
CA LEU A 108 5.85 7.67 12.91
C LEU A 108 4.31 7.78 12.82
N PRO A 109 3.68 8.72 13.54
CA PRO A 109 2.22 8.87 13.59
C PRO A 109 1.65 9.67 12.41
N VAL A 110 2.31 9.66 11.26
CA VAL A 110 1.92 10.37 10.04
C VAL A 110 2.03 9.41 8.86
N GLU A 111 1.02 9.42 8.00
CA GLU A 111 1.06 8.80 6.69
C GLU A 111 1.62 9.77 5.66
N CYS A 112 2.59 9.33 4.91
CA CYS A 112 3.32 10.15 3.94
C CYS A 112 2.77 9.89 2.53
N VAL A 113 1.74 10.64 2.15
CA VAL A 113 1.10 10.50 0.83
C VAL A 113 1.76 11.41 -0.19
N VAL A 114 2.08 10.87 -1.36
CA VAL A 114 2.56 11.64 -2.51
C VAL A 114 1.57 11.49 -3.65
N ARG A 115 1.21 12.61 -4.28
CA ARG A 115 0.26 12.66 -5.40
C ARG A 115 0.92 13.25 -6.64
N GLY A 116 0.87 12.54 -7.74
CA GLY A 116 1.22 13.04 -9.08
C GLY A 116 0.01 13.34 -9.93
N TYR A 117 -1.17 12.91 -9.47
CA TYR A 117 -2.45 13.10 -10.14
C TYR A 117 -3.56 13.41 -9.13
N LEU A 118 -4.63 14.06 -9.58
CA LEU A 118 -5.80 14.36 -8.75
C LEU A 118 -6.75 13.16 -8.69
N ALA A 119 -6.75 12.47 -7.56
CA ALA A 119 -7.64 11.34 -7.29
C ALA A 119 -8.04 11.29 -5.80
N GLY A 120 -9.05 10.50 -5.47
CA GLY A 120 -9.47 10.22 -4.10
C GLY A 120 -9.72 11.47 -3.27
N SER A 121 -9.17 11.53 -2.03
CA SER A 121 -9.34 12.68 -1.14
C SER A 121 -8.73 13.97 -1.70
N GLY A 122 -7.61 13.89 -2.44
CA GLY A 122 -7.00 15.05 -3.08
C GLY A 122 -7.90 15.69 -4.14
N TRP A 123 -8.65 14.89 -4.92
CA TRP A 123 -9.64 15.43 -5.85
C TRP A 123 -10.82 16.07 -5.13
N LYS A 124 -11.31 15.47 -4.04
CA LYS A 124 -12.42 16.03 -3.25
C LYS A 124 -12.04 17.41 -2.69
N GLU A 125 -10.87 17.50 -2.06
CA GLU A 125 -10.37 18.77 -1.48
C GLU A 125 -10.12 19.84 -2.56
N TYR A 126 -9.50 19.47 -3.70
CA TYR A 126 -9.28 20.39 -4.81
C TYR A 126 -10.59 20.98 -5.36
N ARG A 127 -11.64 20.19 -5.47
CA ARG A 127 -12.96 20.68 -5.95
C ARG A 127 -13.55 21.78 -5.06
N GLU A 128 -13.26 21.73 -3.76
CA GLU A 128 -13.80 22.68 -2.78
C GLU A 128 -12.96 23.95 -2.69
N SER A 129 -11.63 23.81 -2.75
CA SER A 129 -10.70 24.89 -2.39
C SER A 129 -9.65 25.22 -3.45
N GLN A 130 -9.57 24.48 -4.54
CA GLN A 130 -8.48 24.53 -5.53
C GLN A 130 -7.08 24.34 -4.89
N SER A 131 -7.05 23.65 -3.75
CA SER A 131 -5.82 23.29 -3.03
C SER A 131 -5.91 21.87 -2.52
N VAL A 132 -4.75 21.27 -2.14
CA VAL A 132 -4.66 19.98 -1.44
C VAL A 132 -3.64 20.14 -0.33
N CYS A 133 -4.01 19.85 0.92
CA CYS A 133 -3.16 20.04 2.10
C CYS A 133 -2.52 21.44 2.17
N GLY A 134 -3.29 22.49 1.83
CA GLY A 134 -2.83 23.87 1.79
C GLY A 134 -1.99 24.25 0.55
N ILE A 135 -1.66 23.30 -0.32
CA ILE A 135 -0.90 23.57 -1.56
C ILE A 135 -1.87 24.02 -2.64
N LYS A 136 -1.75 25.27 -3.06
CA LYS A 136 -2.56 25.82 -4.18
C LYS A 136 -2.17 25.16 -5.49
N LEU A 137 -3.17 24.74 -6.27
CA LEU A 137 -2.99 24.10 -7.57
C LEU A 137 -3.60 24.97 -8.68
N PRO A 138 -3.17 24.80 -9.95
CA PRO A 138 -3.76 25.51 -11.08
C PRO A 138 -5.26 25.31 -11.17
N ALA A 139 -5.98 26.35 -11.57
CA ALA A 139 -7.42 26.26 -11.83
C ALA A 139 -7.73 25.40 -13.07
N GLY A 140 -8.93 24.80 -13.09
CA GLY A 140 -9.41 24.03 -14.25
C GLY A 140 -8.92 22.59 -14.34
N LEU A 141 -8.20 22.08 -13.33
CA LEU A 141 -7.86 20.67 -13.25
C LEU A 141 -9.14 19.83 -13.08
N LYS A 142 -9.13 18.63 -13.64
CA LYS A 142 -10.23 17.65 -13.60
C LYS A 142 -9.81 16.42 -12.82
N LEU A 143 -10.77 15.53 -12.53
CA LEU A 143 -10.46 14.20 -12.00
C LEU A 143 -9.40 13.53 -12.89
N ALA A 144 -8.45 12.85 -12.27
CA ALA A 144 -7.31 12.21 -12.91
C ALA A 144 -6.35 13.15 -13.67
N SER A 145 -6.48 14.48 -13.55
CA SER A 145 -5.47 15.39 -14.10
C SER A 145 -4.10 15.13 -13.49
N ARG A 146 -3.07 15.07 -14.34
CA ARG A 146 -1.68 15.06 -13.90
C ARG A 146 -1.32 16.42 -13.30
N LEU A 147 -0.66 16.41 -12.17
CA LEU A 147 -0.14 17.62 -11.53
C LEU A 147 1.15 18.10 -12.24
N PRO A 148 1.42 19.42 -12.26
CA PRO A 148 2.67 19.95 -12.82
C PRO A 148 3.91 19.28 -12.22
N GLU A 149 3.89 19.06 -10.90
CA GLU A 149 4.89 18.32 -10.14
C GLU A 149 4.20 17.46 -9.06
N PRO A 150 4.83 16.38 -8.60
CA PRO A 150 4.30 15.61 -7.47
C PRO A 150 4.27 16.46 -6.20
N ILE A 151 3.20 16.34 -5.43
CA ILE A 151 3.03 17.04 -4.16
C ILE A 151 3.02 16.07 -2.99
N PHE A 152 3.58 16.48 -1.87
CA PHE A 152 3.53 15.77 -0.60
C PHE A 152 2.31 16.23 0.19
N THR A 153 1.42 15.30 0.51
CA THR A 153 0.12 15.56 1.15
C THR A 153 -0.06 14.62 2.32
N PRO A 154 0.59 14.90 3.47
CA PRO A 154 0.56 14.01 4.61
C PRO A 154 -0.85 13.87 5.21
N ALA A 155 -1.07 12.77 5.93
CA ALA A 155 -2.29 12.55 6.71
C ALA A 155 -1.94 12.06 8.11
N THR A 156 -2.82 12.31 9.07
CA THR A 156 -2.69 11.69 10.40
C THR A 156 -3.00 10.22 10.32
N LYS A 157 -2.35 9.41 11.17
CA LYS A 157 -2.80 8.03 11.44
C LYS A 157 -3.89 8.09 12.49
N ALA A 158 -5.13 7.91 12.09
CA ALA A 158 -6.25 7.84 13.01
C ALA A 158 -6.20 6.52 13.80
N GLU A 159 -6.28 6.58 15.12
CA GLU A 159 -6.50 5.39 15.94
C GLU A 159 -7.94 4.87 15.79
N THR A 160 -8.87 5.80 15.54
CA THR A 160 -10.29 5.52 15.27
C THR A 160 -10.81 6.49 14.19
N GLY A 161 -11.59 6.00 13.23
CA GLY A 161 -12.13 6.81 12.13
C GLY A 161 -11.25 6.75 10.87
N HIS A 162 -11.23 7.83 10.11
CA HIS A 162 -10.47 7.95 8.86
C HIS A 162 -9.25 8.84 9.05
N ASP A 163 -8.19 8.54 8.29
CA ASP A 163 -7.01 9.39 8.19
C ASP A 163 -7.40 10.75 7.60
N GLU A 164 -6.96 11.83 8.24
CA GLU A 164 -7.25 13.19 7.83
C GLU A 164 -6.05 13.81 7.13
N ASN A 165 -6.29 14.40 5.95
CA ASN A 165 -5.27 15.20 5.28
C ASN A 165 -4.84 16.36 6.18
N ILE A 166 -3.55 16.57 6.30
CA ILE A 166 -2.96 17.69 7.07
C ILE A 166 -1.99 18.47 6.18
N ASP A 167 -1.77 19.74 6.50
CA ASP A 167 -0.73 20.53 5.85
C ASP A 167 0.66 20.24 6.41
N MET A 168 1.67 20.82 5.77
CA MET A 168 3.07 20.63 6.18
C MET A 168 3.37 21.23 7.55
N GLN A 169 2.68 22.31 7.93
CA GLN A 169 2.82 22.93 9.24
C GLN A 169 2.36 22.00 10.34
N ARG A 170 1.20 21.37 10.16
CA ARG A 170 0.68 20.39 11.11
C ARG A 170 1.56 19.12 11.16
N CYS A 171 2.07 18.68 10.03
CA CYS A 171 3.03 17.57 9.97
C CYS A 171 4.29 17.89 10.79
N ALA A 172 4.85 19.10 10.65
CA ALA A 172 6.00 19.55 11.42
C ALA A 172 5.71 19.68 12.93
N GLN A 173 4.51 20.10 13.32
CA GLN A 173 4.10 20.11 14.73
C GLN A 173 4.08 18.69 15.35
N ILE A 174 3.75 17.67 14.56
CA ILE A 174 3.67 16.27 15.03
C ILE A 174 5.06 15.63 15.07
N LEU A 175 5.87 15.83 14.04
CA LEU A 175 7.14 15.12 13.84
C LEU A 175 8.39 15.90 14.25
N GLY A 176 8.28 17.22 14.39
CA GLY A 176 9.40 18.16 14.39
C GLY A 176 9.83 18.54 12.96
N ASP A 177 10.33 19.74 12.77
CA ASP A 177 10.66 20.32 11.45
C ASP A 177 11.63 19.46 10.64
N GLU A 178 12.71 18.98 11.28
CA GLU A 178 13.74 18.19 10.61
C GLU A 178 13.17 16.85 10.08
N VAL A 179 12.43 16.12 10.92
CA VAL A 179 11.86 14.82 10.53
C VAL A 179 10.79 15.02 9.45
N ALA A 180 9.95 16.05 9.57
CA ALA A 180 8.92 16.38 8.60
C ALA A 180 9.50 16.68 7.21
N GLU A 181 10.56 17.47 7.10
CA GLU A 181 11.23 17.74 5.83
C GLU A 181 11.96 16.49 5.28
N ARG A 182 12.53 15.65 6.15
CA ARG A 182 13.17 14.40 5.73
C ARG A 182 12.16 13.40 5.15
N VAL A 183 11.01 13.17 5.81
CA VAL A 183 9.98 12.25 5.27
C VAL A 183 9.38 12.77 3.98
N LYS A 184 9.16 14.08 3.84
CA LYS A 184 8.71 14.72 2.61
C LYS A 184 9.70 14.48 1.46
N SER A 185 10.98 14.81 1.68
CA SER A 185 12.03 14.66 0.67
C SER A 185 12.18 13.20 0.23
N LEU A 186 12.22 12.26 1.19
CA LEU A 186 12.30 10.83 0.90
C LEU A 186 11.08 10.34 0.14
N SER A 187 9.87 10.73 0.56
CA SER A 187 8.63 10.31 -0.10
C SER A 187 8.57 10.77 -1.55
N LEU A 188 8.92 12.02 -1.82
CA LEU A 188 8.99 12.56 -3.19
C LEU A 188 10.06 11.85 -4.03
N LYS A 189 11.22 11.55 -3.45
CA LYS A 189 12.31 10.81 -4.11
C LYS A 189 11.86 9.40 -4.47
N ILE A 190 11.29 8.65 -3.52
CA ILE A 190 10.81 7.27 -3.73
C ILE A 190 9.70 7.26 -4.79
N TYR A 191 8.71 8.16 -4.65
CA TYR A 191 7.61 8.28 -5.61
C TYR A 191 8.12 8.57 -7.02
N SER A 192 9.03 9.53 -7.20
CA SER A 192 9.53 9.91 -8.52
C SER A 192 10.25 8.75 -9.22
N ARG A 193 11.11 8.03 -8.49
CA ARG A 193 11.81 6.85 -9.03
C ARG A 193 10.86 5.69 -9.31
N GLY A 194 9.92 5.43 -8.41
CA GLY A 194 8.89 4.38 -8.59
C GLY A 194 7.97 4.67 -9.76
N ARG A 195 7.52 5.93 -9.91
CA ARG A 195 6.72 6.39 -11.03
C ARG A 195 7.44 6.23 -12.36
N GLU A 196 8.73 6.59 -12.43
CA GLU A 196 9.53 6.47 -13.66
C GLU A 196 9.61 5.00 -14.10
N HIS A 197 9.92 4.09 -13.18
CA HIS A 197 9.95 2.66 -13.50
C HIS A 197 8.56 2.14 -13.92
N ALA A 198 7.51 2.47 -13.18
CA ALA A 198 6.14 2.03 -13.48
C ALA A 198 5.66 2.55 -14.84
N ASP A 199 6.03 3.79 -15.22
CA ASP A 199 5.70 4.38 -16.52
C ASP A 199 6.31 3.59 -17.68
N GLN A 200 7.54 3.10 -17.53
CA GLN A 200 8.19 2.20 -18.49
C GLN A 200 7.49 0.84 -18.58
N CYS A 201 6.83 0.42 -17.52
CA CYS A 201 6.03 -0.81 -17.43
C CYS A 201 4.56 -0.62 -17.85
N GLY A 202 4.18 0.54 -18.38
CA GLY A 202 2.81 0.82 -18.79
C GLY A 202 1.84 1.07 -17.64
N ILE A 203 2.35 1.46 -16.45
CA ILE A 203 1.57 1.75 -15.25
C ILE A 203 1.78 3.19 -14.82
N ILE A 204 0.69 3.93 -14.62
CA ILE A 204 0.69 5.23 -13.96
C ILE A 204 0.51 5.01 -12.46
N VAL A 205 1.46 5.48 -11.66
CA VAL A 205 1.31 5.62 -10.21
C VAL A 205 0.68 6.98 -9.93
N ALA A 206 -0.61 7.02 -9.67
CA ALA A 206 -1.33 8.28 -9.50
C ALA A 206 -1.02 8.93 -8.15
N ASP A 207 -1.07 8.16 -7.10
CA ASP A 207 -0.64 8.51 -5.74
C ASP A 207 -0.16 7.26 -5.03
N THR A 208 0.51 7.48 -3.92
CA THR A 208 0.97 6.40 -3.03
C THR A 208 1.10 6.91 -1.61
N LYS A 209 0.95 6.00 -0.67
CA LYS A 209 1.13 6.21 0.75
C LYS A 209 2.38 5.46 1.22
N PHE A 210 3.28 6.16 1.87
CA PHE A 210 4.43 5.58 2.56
C PHE A 210 4.29 5.72 4.07
N GLU A 211 4.92 4.80 4.78
CA GLU A 211 5.09 4.87 6.21
C GLU A 211 6.58 4.89 6.55
N PHE A 212 6.92 5.67 7.57
CA PHE A 212 8.29 5.73 8.10
C PHE A 212 8.30 5.37 9.58
N GLY A 213 9.44 4.89 10.02
CA GLY A 213 9.71 4.61 11.41
C GLY A 213 11.16 4.87 11.76
N THR A 214 11.46 4.88 13.05
CA THR A 214 12.81 5.13 13.55
C THR A 214 13.38 3.93 14.27
N VAL A 215 14.68 3.71 14.09
CA VAL A 215 15.52 2.84 14.92
C VAL A 215 16.69 3.72 15.38
N ASP A 216 16.84 3.90 16.68
CA ASP A 216 17.76 4.89 17.26
C ASP A 216 17.47 6.29 16.68
N GLN A 217 18.39 6.85 15.87
CA GLN A 217 18.21 8.12 15.17
C GLN A 217 17.99 7.97 13.66
N ASP A 218 18.00 6.73 13.18
CA ASP A 218 17.84 6.45 11.76
C ASP A 218 16.36 6.43 11.36
N LEU A 219 16.04 7.12 10.28
CA LEU A 219 14.73 7.12 9.64
C LEU A 219 14.71 6.04 8.55
N LEU A 220 13.76 5.10 8.64
CA LEU A 220 13.58 3.99 7.72
C LEU A 220 12.21 4.06 7.04
N LEU A 221 12.17 3.72 5.75
CA LEU A 221 10.91 3.36 5.06
C LEU A 221 10.43 2.02 5.62
N ILE A 222 9.16 1.96 6.03
CA ILE A 222 8.57 0.77 6.64
C ILE A 222 7.25 0.39 5.96
N ASP A 223 6.62 -0.66 6.47
CA ASP A 223 5.33 -1.18 6.07
C ASP A 223 5.36 -1.81 4.67
N GLU A 224 4.76 -1.21 3.68
CA GLU A 224 4.75 -1.64 2.29
C GLU A 224 5.20 -0.51 1.36
N CYS A 225 5.65 -0.83 0.17
CA CYS A 225 6.16 0.15 -0.78
C CYS A 225 5.57 -0.05 -2.16
N LEU A 226 4.88 0.98 -2.68
CA LEU A 226 4.35 1.05 -4.05
C LEU A 226 3.62 -0.24 -4.49
N THR A 227 2.66 -0.66 -3.66
CA THR A 227 1.80 -1.81 -3.92
C THR A 227 0.42 -1.37 -4.40
N PRO A 228 -0.39 -2.26 -4.98
CA PRO A 228 -1.79 -1.96 -5.29
C PRO A 228 -2.66 -1.63 -4.06
N ASP A 229 -2.18 -1.91 -2.83
CA ASP A 229 -2.90 -1.55 -1.61
C ASP A 229 -2.54 -0.15 -1.10
N SER A 230 -1.29 0.27 -1.27
CA SER A 230 -0.79 1.60 -0.86
C SER A 230 -0.85 2.65 -1.97
N SER A 231 -1.12 2.26 -3.22
CA SER A 231 -1.03 3.12 -4.40
C SER A 231 -2.23 2.97 -5.32
N ARG A 232 -2.55 4.03 -6.08
CA ARG A 232 -3.42 3.91 -7.26
C ARG A 232 -2.59 3.64 -8.49
N PHE A 233 -2.80 2.48 -9.08
CA PHE A 233 -2.15 2.03 -10.30
C PHE A 233 -3.13 2.02 -11.46
N TRP A 234 -2.89 2.84 -12.47
CA TRP A 234 -3.73 2.92 -13.67
C TRP A 234 -3.01 2.36 -14.89
N PRO A 235 -3.70 1.57 -15.73
CA PRO A 235 -3.19 1.23 -17.05
C PRO A 235 -2.95 2.51 -17.86
N LYS A 236 -1.73 2.68 -18.37
CA LYS A 236 -1.34 3.90 -19.10
C LYS A 236 -2.09 4.06 -20.43
N ASP A 237 -2.40 2.96 -21.07
CA ASP A 237 -3.12 2.85 -22.33
C ASP A 237 -4.63 3.12 -22.21
N GLU A 238 -5.19 2.97 -21.01
CA GLU A 238 -6.60 3.24 -20.72
C GLU A 238 -6.83 4.55 -19.93
N TYR A 239 -5.77 5.30 -19.69
CA TYR A 239 -5.85 6.54 -18.91
C TYR A 239 -6.52 7.67 -19.69
N ALA A 240 -7.49 8.33 -19.06
CA ALA A 240 -8.13 9.55 -19.58
C ALA A 240 -8.44 10.54 -18.46
N ILE A 241 -8.27 11.82 -18.76
CA ILE A 241 -8.58 12.93 -17.84
C ILE A 241 -10.09 13.15 -17.78
N GLY A 242 -10.62 13.48 -16.60
CA GLY A 242 -12.02 13.86 -16.39
C GLY A 242 -12.91 12.68 -15.99
N GLN A 243 -12.40 11.50 -15.93
CA GLN A 243 -13.10 10.29 -15.48
C GLN A 243 -12.20 9.46 -14.54
N SER A 244 -12.81 8.51 -13.81
CA SER A 244 -12.04 7.55 -13.00
C SER A 244 -11.38 6.54 -13.94
N PRO A 245 -10.05 6.49 -14.03
CA PRO A 245 -9.39 5.50 -14.86
C PRO A 245 -9.63 4.08 -14.33
N PRO A 246 -9.62 3.05 -15.18
CA PRO A 246 -9.48 1.67 -14.75
C PRO A 246 -8.25 1.52 -13.84
N SER A 247 -8.28 0.56 -12.92
CA SER A 247 -7.18 0.42 -11.98
C SER A 247 -6.78 -1.04 -11.76
N PHE A 248 -5.51 -1.23 -11.36
CA PHE A 248 -4.97 -2.51 -10.90
C PHE A 248 -5.07 -2.68 -9.37
N ASP A 249 -5.72 -1.75 -8.68
CA ASP A 249 -5.82 -1.67 -7.23
C ASP A 249 -7.24 -1.93 -6.71
N LYS A 250 -7.48 -1.64 -5.43
CA LYS A 250 -8.77 -1.80 -4.75
C LYS A 250 -9.92 -1.00 -5.35
N GLN A 251 -9.66 -0.04 -6.25
CA GLN A 251 -10.73 0.80 -6.81
C GLN A 251 -11.76 -0.03 -7.57
N PHE A 252 -11.31 -1.10 -8.26
CA PHE A 252 -12.23 -2.00 -8.96
C PHE A 252 -13.26 -2.65 -8.01
N VAL A 253 -12.83 -3.06 -6.82
CA VAL A 253 -13.74 -3.58 -5.79
C VAL A 253 -14.62 -2.48 -5.22
N ARG A 254 -14.05 -1.28 -4.97
CA ARG A 254 -14.84 -0.12 -4.48
C ARG A 254 -15.92 0.29 -5.45
N ASP A 255 -15.60 0.38 -6.75
CA ASP A 255 -16.56 0.73 -7.80
C ASP A 255 -17.72 -0.27 -7.83
N TYR A 256 -17.45 -1.57 -7.70
CA TYR A 256 -18.51 -2.57 -7.56
C TYR A 256 -19.35 -2.36 -6.29
N LEU A 257 -18.70 -2.17 -5.13
CA LEU A 257 -19.41 -1.99 -3.87
C LEU A 257 -20.28 -0.71 -3.87
N GLU A 258 -19.90 0.32 -4.61
CA GLU A 258 -20.69 1.55 -4.77
C GLU A 258 -21.94 1.37 -5.64
N THR A 259 -22.06 0.27 -6.39
CA THR A 259 -23.30 -0.09 -7.11
C THR A 259 -24.34 -0.76 -6.21
N LEU A 260 -23.95 -1.15 -4.99
CA LEU A 260 -24.81 -1.85 -4.05
C LEU A 260 -25.47 -0.86 -3.07
N ASP A 261 -26.65 -1.20 -2.59
CA ASP A 261 -27.29 -0.53 -1.47
C ASP A 261 -26.68 -1.02 -0.14
N TRP A 262 -25.47 -0.51 0.15
CA TRP A 262 -24.70 -0.84 1.35
C TRP A 262 -24.13 0.43 1.99
N ASP A 263 -24.40 0.61 3.26
CA ASP A 263 -24.03 1.81 4.05
C ASP A 263 -22.54 1.89 4.43
N LYS A 264 -21.71 0.95 3.93
CA LYS A 264 -20.28 0.83 4.20
C LYS A 264 -19.92 0.48 5.65
N THR A 265 -20.88 -0.14 6.36
CA THR A 265 -20.70 -0.68 7.71
C THR A 265 -20.83 -2.19 7.74
N PRO A 266 -20.32 -2.89 8.78
CA PRO A 266 -20.54 -4.33 8.94
C PRO A 266 -22.04 -4.68 9.16
N PRO A 267 -22.52 -5.81 8.59
CA PRO A 267 -21.81 -6.81 7.86
C PRO A 267 -21.56 -6.42 6.38
N PRO A 268 -20.37 -6.70 5.81
CA PRO A 268 -20.09 -6.40 4.42
C PRO A 268 -20.77 -7.39 3.47
N PRO A 269 -21.09 -6.94 2.22
CA PRO A 269 -21.60 -7.83 1.19
C PRO A 269 -20.52 -8.82 0.72
N ARG A 270 -20.96 -9.97 0.17
CA ARG A 270 -20.07 -10.87 -0.55
C ARG A 270 -19.75 -10.37 -1.94
N LEU A 271 -18.53 -10.67 -2.40
CA LEU A 271 -18.14 -10.38 -3.77
C LEU A 271 -18.60 -11.51 -4.71
N PRO A 272 -19.22 -11.20 -5.86
CA PRO A 272 -19.45 -12.18 -6.91
C PRO A 272 -18.14 -12.81 -7.38
N LYS A 273 -18.20 -14.06 -7.80
CA LYS A 273 -17.04 -14.81 -8.30
C LYS A 273 -16.26 -14.04 -9.37
N GLU A 274 -16.96 -13.42 -10.29
CA GLU A 274 -16.38 -12.63 -11.36
C GLU A 274 -15.58 -11.41 -10.81
N VAL A 275 -16.05 -10.76 -9.75
CA VAL A 275 -15.39 -9.58 -9.17
C VAL A 275 -14.11 -9.99 -8.48
N PHE A 276 -14.10 -11.02 -7.64
CA PHE A 276 -12.88 -11.42 -6.96
C PHE A 276 -11.84 -12.06 -7.91
N GLU A 277 -12.26 -12.83 -8.94
CA GLU A 277 -11.35 -13.38 -9.94
C GLU A 277 -10.70 -12.26 -10.78
N LYS A 278 -11.47 -11.28 -11.25
CA LYS A 278 -10.94 -10.11 -11.95
C LYS A 278 -10.02 -9.29 -11.06
N THR A 279 -10.35 -9.15 -9.78
CA THR A 279 -9.47 -8.46 -8.83
C THR A 279 -8.14 -9.20 -8.69
N SER A 280 -8.14 -10.51 -8.50
CA SER A 280 -6.92 -11.32 -8.46
C SER A 280 -6.09 -11.15 -9.73
N ALA A 281 -6.73 -11.24 -10.91
CA ALA A 281 -6.05 -11.08 -12.20
C ALA A 281 -5.37 -9.70 -12.32
N LYS A 282 -6.02 -8.63 -11.86
CA LYS A 282 -5.45 -7.27 -11.85
C LYS A 282 -4.21 -7.15 -10.95
N TYR A 283 -4.24 -7.74 -9.77
CA TYR A 283 -3.08 -7.76 -8.86
C TYR A 283 -1.90 -8.53 -9.48
N LEU A 284 -2.17 -9.70 -10.07
CA LEU A 284 -1.15 -10.50 -10.77
C LEU A 284 -0.57 -9.77 -11.98
N GLU A 285 -1.41 -9.07 -12.74
CA GLU A 285 -0.96 -8.27 -13.88
C GLU A 285 -0.08 -7.09 -13.45
N ALA A 286 -0.47 -6.37 -12.39
CA ALA A 286 0.37 -5.32 -11.82
C ALA A 286 1.75 -5.85 -11.41
N PHE A 287 1.79 -7.01 -10.73
CA PHE A 287 3.03 -7.66 -10.34
C PHE A 287 3.91 -7.98 -11.56
N ARG A 288 3.33 -8.67 -12.55
CA ARG A 288 4.06 -9.08 -13.76
C ARG A 288 4.60 -7.87 -14.52
N ARG A 289 3.80 -6.83 -14.69
CA ARG A 289 4.24 -5.60 -15.37
C ARG A 289 5.39 -4.93 -14.62
N LEU A 290 5.27 -4.75 -13.29
CA LEU A 290 6.28 -4.04 -12.49
C LEU A 290 7.59 -4.81 -12.34
N THR A 291 7.53 -6.14 -12.19
CA THR A 291 8.70 -6.95 -11.84
C THR A 291 9.29 -7.72 -13.01
N GLY A 292 8.50 -7.94 -14.08
CA GLY A 292 8.86 -8.82 -15.20
C GLY A 292 8.81 -10.32 -14.87
N ASN A 293 8.32 -10.69 -13.67
CA ASN A 293 8.32 -12.07 -13.18
C ASN A 293 6.89 -12.59 -12.95
N GLU A 294 6.74 -13.90 -12.79
CA GLU A 294 5.56 -14.53 -12.19
C GLU A 294 5.73 -14.57 -10.68
N ILE A 295 4.61 -14.61 -9.93
CA ILE A 295 4.68 -14.70 -8.47
C ILE A 295 5.27 -16.04 -8.03
N ALA A 296 6.13 -16.03 -7.01
CA ALA A 296 6.54 -17.22 -6.31
C ALA A 296 5.43 -17.63 -5.31
N THR A 297 5.05 -18.90 -5.35
CA THR A 297 3.99 -19.47 -4.49
C THR A 297 4.50 -20.64 -3.62
N ASP A 298 5.77 -21.01 -3.78
CA ASP A 298 6.41 -22.16 -3.14
C ASP A 298 7.44 -21.74 -2.10
#